data_b25fdaf115de03d78009cc3869c99419
#
_entry.id   b25fdaf115de03d78009cc3869c99419
#
_cell.length_a   1.000
_cell.length_b   1.000
_cell.length_c   1.000
_cell.angle_alpha   90.00
_cell.angle_beta   90.00
_cell.angle_gamma   90.00
#
_symmetry.space_group_name_H-M   'P 1'
#
loop_
_entity.id
_entity.type
_entity.pdbx_description
1 polymer ?
#
loop_
_entity_poly.entity_id
_entity_poly.type
_entity_poly.pdbx_seq_one_letter_code
_entity_poly.pdbx_strand_id
1 'polypeptide(L)'
;MARLAFSGIFDRHPTIKIVTHHLGGVAPYLSERIREGYDKILKAAGAANEPVPLKKHPHDYFHEFYADTITIGSVPALACGLEFFGADRVLFATDMPFDTEGGLKYVEVALQAMEKLDAPASDKAKIFELNARTIFRLPGTTSR
;
A
#
# COMPACT_ATOMS: atom_id res chain seq x y z
N MET A 1 -8.01 -1.01 5.58
CA MET A 1 -6.79 -0.52 6.23
C MET A 1 -7.07 0.03 7.64
N ALA A 2 -7.86 1.10 7.86
CA ALA A 2 -8.03 1.76 9.16
C ALA A 2 -8.36 0.82 10.32
N ARG A 3 -9.33 -0.09 10.16
CA ARG A 3 -9.67 -1.08 11.20
C ARG A 3 -8.48 -1.95 11.63
N LEU A 4 -7.63 -2.35 10.67
CA LEU A 4 -6.43 -3.13 10.99
C LEU A 4 -5.36 -2.28 11.63
N ALA A 5 -5.10 -1.07 11.09
CA ALA A 5 -4.15 -0.14 11.68
C ALA A 5 -4.47 0.15 13.15
N PHE A 6 -5.75 0.41 13.46
CA PHE A 6 -6.19 0.78 14.80
C PHE A 6 -6.45 -0.40 15.74
N SER A 7 -6.35 -1.64 15.26
CA SER A 7 -6.60 -2.83 16.08
C SER A 7 -5.39 -3.29 16.90
N GLY A 8 -4.21 -2.71 16.68
CA GLY A 8 -2.96 -3.19 17.27
C GLY A 8 -2.43 -4.50 16.68
N ILE A 9 -2.90 -4.92 15.49
CA ILE A 9 -2.45 -6.16 14.87
C ILE A 9 -0.95 -6.19 14.60
N PHE A 10 -0.39 -5.07 14.17
CA PHE A 10 1.05 -4.97 13.88
C PHE A 10 1.90 -5.04 15.15
N ASP A 11 1.38 -4.56 16.29
CA ASP A 11 2.06 -4.67 17.59
C ASP A 11 2.06 -6.10 18.12
N ARG A 12 0.93 -6.81 17.93
CA ARG A 12 0.80 -8.21 18.35
C ARG A 12 1.52 -9.17 17.40
N HIS A 13 1.61 -8.83 16.11
CA HIS A 13 2.20 -9.65 15.06
C HIS A 13 3.18 -8.85 14.22
N PRO A 14 4.37 -8.48 14.75
CA PRO A 14 5.29 -7.56 14.09
C PRO A 14 5.89 -8.10 12.78
N THR A 15 5.77 -9.40 12.52
CA THR A 15 6.25 -10.02 11.29
C THR A 15 5.16 -10.17 10.21
N ILE A 16 3.90 -9.83 10.55
CA ILE A 16 2.80 -9.95 9.58
C ILE A 16 3.04 -9.03 8.39
N LYS A 17 2.73 -9.54 7.20
CA LYS A 17 2.74 -8.76 5.96
C LYS A 17 1.32 -8.69 5.43
N ILE A 18 0.81 -7.49 5.27
CA ILE A 18 -0.55 -7.25 4.75
C ILE A 18 -0.41 -6.41 3.49
N VAL A 19 -0.87 -6.94 2.37
CA VAL A 19 -0.95 -6.22 1.10
C VAL A 19 -2.38 -5.68 0.96
N THR A 20 -2.52 -4.38 0.76
CA THR A 20 -3.80 -3.75 0.49
C THR A 20 -4.01 -3.61 -1.01
N HIS A 21 -5.27 -3.83 -1.47
CA HIS A 21 -5.64 -3.65 -2.87
C HIS A 21 -5.85 -2.19 -3.25
N HIS A 22 -5.82 -1.93 -4.56
CA HIS A 22 -6.08 -0.62 -5.16
C HIS A 22 -5.25 0.50 -4.54
N LEU A 23 -3.95 0.19 -4.34
CA LEU A 23 -2.98 1.14 -3.76
C LEU A 23 -3.47 1.80 -2.46
N GLY A 24 -4.17 1.00 -1.62
CA GLY A 24 -4.73 1.49 -0.36
C GLY A 24 -6.02 2.30 -0.50
N GLY A 25 -6.59 2.39 -1.72
CA GLY A 25 -7.82 3.12 -2.01
C GLY A 25 -7.68 4.62 -1.73
N VAL A 26 -8.57 5.16 -0.91
CA VAL A 26 -8.54 6.59 -0.56
C VAL A 26 -7.55 6.94 0.57
N ALA A 27 -6.93 5.95 1.21
CA ALA A 27 -6.09 6.19 2.38
C ALA A 27 -4.88 7.10 2.10
N PRO A 28 -4.11 6.93 1.01
CA PRO A 28 -3.03 7.85 0.67
C PRO A 28 -3.52 9.30 0.48
N TYR A 29 -4.59 9.47 -0.26
CA TYR A 29 -5.14 10.79 -0.57
C TYR A 29 -5.72 11.52 0.65
N LEU A 30 -6.34 10.78 1.59
CA LEU A 30 -6.98 11.34 2.79
C LEU A 30 -6.16 11.11 4.06
N SER A 31 -4.88 10.76 3.98
CA SER A 31 -4.08 10.34 5.12
C SER A 31 -4.09 11.34 6.27
N GLU A 32 -3.84 12.61 6.01
CA GLU A 32 -3.82 13.66 7.03
C GLU A 32 -5.21 13.94 7.62
N ARG A 33 -6.25 13.80 6.81
CA ARG A 33 -7.62 13.93 7.30
C ARG A 33 -8.00 12.76 8.24
N ILE A 34 -7.52 11.56 7.95
CA ILE A 34 -7.72 10.39 8.82
C ILE A 34 -6.96 10.60 10.12
N ARG A 35 -5.73 11.09 10.06
CA ARG A 35 -4.91 11.42 11.24
C ARG A 35 -5.61 12.43 12.12
N GLU A 36 -5.99 13.58 11.56
CA GLU A 36 -6.66 14.64 12.32
C GLU A 36 -8.00 14.20 12.89
N GLY A 37 -8.77 13.40 12.13
CA GLY A 37 -10.02 12.82 12.60
C GLY A 37 -9.84 11.94 13.83
N TYR A 38 -8.81 11.10 13.83
CA TYR A 38 -8.46 10.26 14.97
C TYR A 38 -8.05 11.10 16.18
N ASP A 39 -7.18 12.09 16.01
CA ASP A 39 -6.73 12.98 17.07
C ASP A 39 -7.89 13.73 17.74
N LYS A 40 -8.85 14.19 16.95
CA LYS A 40 -10.08 14.84 17.48
C LYS A 40 -10.92 13.88 18.32
N ILE A 41 -11.07 12.62 17.85
CA ILE A 41 -11.82 11.60 18.58
C ILE A 41 -11.14 11.27 19.91
N LEU A 42 -9.83 11.06 19.92
CA LEU A 42 -9.06 10.80 21.15
C LEU A 42 -9.15 11.96 22.13
N LYS A 43 -8.99 13.18 21.64
CA LYS A 43 -9.10 14.38 22.49
C LYS A 43 -10.50 14.53 23.11
N ALA A 44 -11.54 14.20 22.36
CA ALA A 44 -12.92 14.26 22.84
C ALA A 44 -13.26 13.13 23.83
N ALA A 45 -12.71 11.94 23.61
CA ALA A 45 -12.97 10.75 24.43
C ALA A 45 -12.21 10.74 25.76
N GLY A 46 -11.13 11.52 25.87
CA GLY A 46 -10.20 11.48 26.99
C GLY A 46 -9.36 10.18 27.02
N ALA A 47 -8.22 10.23 27.67
CA ALA A 47 -7.25 9.14 27.71
C ALA A 47 -7.79 7.81 28.31
N ALA A 48 -8.91 7.87 29.06
CA ALA A 48 -9.53 6.69 29.67
C ALA A 48 -10.30 5.80 28.67
N ASN A 49 -10.52 6.25 27.45
CA ASN A 49 -11.31 5.55 26.42
C ASN A 49 -10.48 5.13 25.17
N GLU A 50 -9.17 5.06 25.28
CA GLU A 50 -8.36 4.47 24.21
C GLU A 50 -8.69 2.98 24.07
N PRO A 51 -9.25 2.55 22.92
CA PRO A 51 -9.80 1.20 22.79
C PRO A 51 -8.72 0.11 22.76
N VAL A 52 -7.49 0.45 22.37
CA VAL A 52 -6.34 -0.46 22.34
C VAL A 52 -5.08 0.35 22.60
N PRO A 53 -4.24 0.00 23.60
CA PRO A 53 -2.95 0.64 23.77
C PRO A 53 -2.03 0.29 22.58
N LEU A 54 -1.70 1.30 21.78
CA LEU A 54 -0.83 1.19 20.62
C LEU A 54 0.57 1.72 20.94
N LYS A 55 1.60 1.12 20.39
CA LYS A 55 3.01 1.54 20.59
C LYS A 55 3.37 2.82 19.86
N LYS A 56 2.61 3.19 18.82
CA LYS A 56 2.79 4.41 18.04
C LYS A 56 1.43 4.97 17.62
N HIS A 57 1.43 6.18 17.06
CA HIS A 57 0.21 6.79 16.56
C HIS A 57 -0.47 5.90 15.51
N PRO A 58 -1.81 5.70 15.54
CA PRO A 58 -2.51 4.81 14.62
C PRO A 58 -2.28 5.11 13.15
N HIS A 59 -2.11 6.38 12.78
CA HIS A 59 -1.78 6.78 11.43
C HIS A 59 -0.46 6.17 10.95
N ASP A 60 0.54 6.04 11.82
CA ASP A 60 1.86 5.53 11.45
C ASP A 60 1.83 4.03 11.07
N TYR A 61 0.78 3.30 11.50
CA TYR A 61 0.59 1.92 11.08
C TYR A 61 0.13 1.77 9.64
N PHE A 62 -0.35 2.83 8.98
CA PHE A 62 -0.66 2.75 7.55
C PHE A 62 0.59 2.47 6.72
N HIS A 63 1.75 2.91 7.16
CA HIS A 63 3.04 2.65 6.52
C HIS A 63 3.59 1.23 6.77
N GLU A 64 2.92 0.41 7.60
CA GLU A 64 3.26 -1.01 7.75
C GLU A 64 2.64 -1.90 6.66
N PHE A 65 1.63 -1.40 5.96
CA PHE A 65 1.03 -2.11 4.84
C PHE A 65 1.96 -2.11 3.63
N TYR A 66 1.86 -3.17 2.86
CA TYR A 66 2.23 -3.18 1.46
C TYR A 66 1.00 -2.83 0.62
N ALA A 67 1.19 -2.38 -0.60
CA ALA A 67 0.11 -2.02 -1.51
C ALA A 67 0.40 -2.56 -2.92
N ASP A 68 -0.63 -2.78 -3.71
CA ASP A 68 -0.48 -3.11 -5.13
C ASP A 68 -0.54 -1.85 -6.02
N THR A 69 -0.30 -2.01 -7.32
CA THR A 69 -0.37 -0.93 -8.31
C THR A 69 -1.72 -0.85 -9.04
N ILE A 70 -2.78 -1.49 -8.52
CA ILE A 70 -4.07 -1.58 -9.21
C ILE A 70 -4.79 -0.23 -9.15
N THR A 71 -4.54 0.62 -10.15
CA THR A 71 -5.17 1.95 -10.30
C THR A 71 -5.85 2.10 -11.66
N ILE A 72 -5.97 1.01 -12.41
CA ILE A 72 -6.53 0.95 -13.77
C ILE A 72 -5.91 2.02 -14.69
N GLY A 73 -4.58 2.12 -14.66
CA GLY A 73 -3.82 3.03 -15.54
C GLY A 73 -3.73 4.48 -15.07
N SER A 74 -4.23 4.84 -13.88
CA SER A 74 -4.15 6.21 -13.36
C SER A 74 -2.75 6.54 -12.82
N VAL A 75 -1.94 7.25 -13.60
CA VAL A 75 -0.61 7.71 -13.18
C VAL A 75 -0.66 8.64 -11.96
N PRO A 76 -1.59 9.62 -11.86
CA PRO A 76 -1.69 10.44 -10.65
C PRO A 76 -2.00 9.63 -9.38
N ALA A 77 -2.81 8.58 -9.49
CA ALA A 77 -3.09 7.70 -8.35
C ALA A 77 -1.84 6.89 -7.97
N LEU A 78 -1.08 6.38 -8.95
CA LEU A 78 0.20 5.71 -8.72
C LEU A 78 1.20 6.62 -8.01
N ALA A 79 1.34 7.87 -8.46
CA ALA A 79 2.24 8.83 -7.84
C ALA A 79 1.86 9.12 -6.38
N CYS A 80 0.57 9.35 -6.11
CA CYS A 80 0.05 9.57 -4.76
C CYS A 80 0.32 8.37 -3.83
N GLY A 81 0.04 7.16 -4.30
CA GLY A 81 0.28 5.96 -3.50
C GLY A 81 1.76 5.66 -3.30
N LEU A 82 2.59 5.90 -4.32
CA LEU A 82 4.04 5.71 -4.22
C LEU A 82 4.67 6.68 -3.21
N GLU A 83 4.25 7.94 -3.21
CA GLU A 83 4.67 8.93 -2.21
C GLU A 83 4.28 8.49 -0.79
N PHE A 84 3.09 7.93 -0.63
CA PHE A 84 2.59 7.51 0.67
C PHE A 84 3.23 6.23 1.21
N PHE A 85 3.31 5.17 0.40
CA PHE A 85 3.83 3.86 0.86
C PHE A 85 5.34 3.74 0.72
N GLY A 86 5.95 4.48 -0.19
CA GLY A 86 7.34 4.29 -0.62
C GLY A 86 7.52 3.08 -1.56
N ALA A 87 8.53 3.15 -2.42
CA ALA A 87 8.79 2.12 -3.43
C ALA A 87 9.05 0.73 -2.85
N ASP A 88 9.56 0.63 -1.62
CA ASP A 88 9.88 -0.64 -0.97
C ASP A 88 8.64 -1.42 -0.50
N ARG A 89 7.47 -0.81 -0.56
CA ARG A 89 6.21 -1.40 -0.08
C ARG A 89 5.13 -1.53 -1.15
N VAL A 90 5.44 -1.23 -2.40
CA VAL A 90 4.50 -1.32 -3.52
C VAL A 90 4.86 -2.53 -4.40
N LEU A 91 3.85 -3.31 -4.81
CA LEU A 91 3.98 -4.49 -5.65
C LEU A 91 3.21 -4.29 -6.95
N PHE A 92 3.80 -4.69 -8.07
CA PHE A 92 3.10 -4.65 -9.35
C PHE A 92 1.96 -5.67 -9.37
N ALA A 93 0.78 -5.21 -9.75
CA ALA A 93 -0.40 -6.02 -9.99
C ALA A 93 -1.35 -5.31 -10.97
N THR A 94 -2.22 -6.06 -11.62
CA THR A 94 -3.05 -5.61 -12.74
C THR A 94 -4.54 -5.74 -12.54
N ASP A 95 -4.97 -6.56 -11.56
CA ASP A 95 -6.38 -6.93 -11.35
C ASP A 95 -6.98 -7.80 -12.47
N MET A 96 -6.13 -8.44 -13.29
CA MET A 96 -6.65 -9.41 -14.26
C MET A 96 -7.32 -10.60 -13.53
N PRO A 97 -8.38 -11.22 -14.06
CA PRO A 97 -8.98 -11.04 -15.38
C PRO A 97 -10.26 -10.17 -15.42
N PHE A 98 -10.43 -9.25 -14.48
CA PHE A 98 -11.71 -8.56 -14.23
C PHE A 98 -12.10 -7.48 -15.26
N ASP A 99 -11.36 -7.31 -16.35
CA ASP A 99 -11.79 -6.47 -17.47
C ASP A 99 -12.65 -7.24 -18.48
N THR A 100 -13.22 -6.52 -19.46
CA THR A 100 -14.06 -7.08 -20.51
C THR A 100 -13.30 -7.86 -21.58
N GLU A 101 -11.97 -7.87 -21.53
CA GLU A 101 -11.07 -8.47 -22.52
C GLU A 101 -10.25 -9.63 -21.92
N GLY A 102 -10.74 -10.21 -20.81
CA GLY A 102 -10.10 -11.36 -20.16
C GLY A 102 -8.79 -11.03 -19.47
N GLY A 103 -8.60 -9.78 -19.09
CA GLY A 103 -7.43 -9.30 -18.33
C GLY A 103 -6.40 -8.57 -19.19
N LEU A 104 -6.41 -8.71 -20.50
CA LEU A 104 -5.39 -8.12 -21.38
C LEU A 104 -5.34 -6.60 -21.29
N LYS A 105 -6.50 -5.95 -21.25
CA LYS A 105 -6.59 -4.50 -21.12
C LYS A 105 -6.00 -4.00 -19.80
N TYR A 106 -6.28 -4.67 -18.69
CA TYR A 106 -5.74 -4.25 -17.38
C TYR A 106 -4.23 -4.43 -17.31
N VAL A 107 -3.70 -5.49 -17.90
CA VAL A 107 -2.24 -5.66 -18.02
C VAL A 107 -1.63 -4.53 -18.83
N GLU A 108 -2.19 -4.21 -20.00
CA GLU A 108 -1.68 -3.16 -20.88
C GLU A 108 -1.68 -1.78 -20.20
N VAL A 109 -2.82 -1.36 -19.62
CA VAL A 109 -2.91 -0.04 -18.97
C VAL A 109 -2.04 0.06 -17.72
N ALA A 110 -1.85 -1.04 -16.97
CA ALA A 110 -0.95 -1.08 -15.84
C ALA A 110 0.52 -0.89 -16.26
N LEU A 111 0.96 -1.59 -17.31
CA LEU A 111 2.31 -1.43 -17.85
C LEU A 111 2.57 -0.02 -18.39
N GLN A 112 1.62 0.52 -19.17
CA GLN A 112 1.71 1.89 -19.68
C GLN A 112 1.75 2.94 -18.56
N ALA A 113 1.00 2.74 -17.49
CA ALA A 113 1.01 3.65 -16.35
C ALA A 113 2.36 3.60 -15.60
N MET A 114 2.93 2.41 -15.41
CA MET A 114 4.25 2.25 -14.81
C MET A 114 5.37 2.83 -15.70
N GLU A 115 5.25 2.76 -17.02
CA GLU A 115 6.17 3.40 -17.94
C GLU A 115 6.15 4.92 -17.79
N LYS A 116 4.95 5.52 -17.76
CA LYS A 116 4.73 6.97 -17.65
C LYS A 116 4.99 7.54 -16.26
N LEU A 117 5.02 6.69 -15.24
CA LEU A 117 5.27 7.10 -13.86
C LEU A 117 6.68 7.70 -13.76
N ASP A 118 6.77 8.94 -13.26
CA ASP A 118 8.04 9.60 -12.96
C ASP A 118 8.61 9.02 -11.65
N ALA A 119 9.43 7.99 -11.79
CA ALA A 119 10.10 7.32 -10.69
C ALA A 119 11.45 6.73 -11.15
N PRO A 120 12.46 6.67 -10.29
CA PRO A 120 13.75 6.06 -10.60
C PRO A 120 13.62 4.61 -11.10
N ALA A 121 14.49 4.20 -12.02
CA ALA A 121 14.52 2.83 -12.52
C ALA A 121 14.70 1.79 -11.40
N SER A 122 15.48 2.12 -10.38
CA SER A 122 15.64 1.29 -9.17
C SER A 122 14.33 1.05 -8.44
N ASP A 123 13.48 2.06 -8.32
CA ASP A 123 12.20 1.94 -7.64
C ASP A 123 11.18 1.16 -8.48
N LYS A 124 11.18 1.37 -9.80
CA LYS A 124 10.40 0.54 -10.73
C LYS A 124 10.79 -0.93 -10.64
N ALA A 125 12.10 -1.25 -10.54
CA ALA A 125 12.58 -2.62 -10.36
C ALA A 125 12.09 -3.25 -9.04
N LYS A 126 12.09 -2.49 -7.94
CA LYS A 126 11.50 -2.93 -6.67
C LYS A 126 10.03 -3.28 -6.82
N ILE A 127 9.26 -2.36 -7.42
CA ILE A 127 7.81 -2.51 -7.59
C ILE A 127 7.50 -3.73 -8.47
N PHE A 128 8.18 -3.89 -9.61
CA PHE A 128 7.91 -4.97 -10.54
C PHE A 128 8.27 -6.36 -10.01
N GLU A 129 9.33 -6.48 -9.21
CA GLU A 129 9.85 -7.80 -8.87
C GLU A 129 10.40 -7.91 -7.45
N LEU A 130 11.31 -7.03 -7.01
CA LEU A 130 12.13 -7.27 -5.84
C LEU A 130 11.33 -7.33 -4.54
N ASN A 131 10.30 -6.49 -4.43
CA ASN A 131 9.42 -6.50 -3.26
C ASN A 131 8.63 -7.81 -3.15
N ALA A 132 8.07 -8.29 -4.27
CA ALA A 132 7.37 -9.58 -4.30
C ALA A 132 8.32 -10.74 -3.91
N ARG A 133 9.55 -10.75 -4.42
CA ARG A 133 10.56 -11.74 -4.01
C ARG A 133 10.82 -11.74 -2.52
N THR A 134 10.96 -10.55 -1.94
CA THR A 134 11.20 -10.38 -0.51
C THR A 134 10.03 -10.85 0.34
N ILE A 135 8.80 -10.43 -0.01
CA ILE A 135 7.59 -10.74 0.77
C ILE A 135 7.27 -12.23 0.71
N PHE A 136 7.31 -12.82 -0.48
CA PHE A 136 6.94 -14.21 -0.72
C PHE A 136 8.13 -15.18 -0.58
N ARG A 137 9.33 -14.68 -0.24
CA ARG A 137 10.56 -15.47 -0.10
C ARG A 137 10.84 -16.31 -1.35
N LEU A 138 10.66 -15.71 -2.52
CA LEU A 138 10.90 -16.40 -3.78
C LEU A 138 12.41 -16.61 -3.98
N PRO A 139 12.83 -17.74 -4.57
CA PRO A 139 14.23 -17.98 -4.87
C PRO A 139 14.78 -16.90 -5.80
N GLY A 140 16.03 -16.51 -5.59
CA GLY A 140 16.71 -15.56 -6.50
C GLY A 140 16.75 -16.12 -7.92
N THR A 141 16.64 -15.24 -8.92
CA THR A 141 17.00 -15.62 -10.29
C THR A 141 18.48 -15.95 -10.30
N THR A 142 18.83 -17.23 -10.42
CA THR A 142 20.14 -17.58 -10.96
C THR A 142 20.17 -17.00 -12.37
N SER A 143 20.97 -15.95 -12.61
CA SER A 143 21.27 -15.46 -13.95
C SER A 143 21.74 -16.64 -14.78
N ARG A 144 20.92 -17.01 -15.78
CA ARG A 144 21.39 -17.89 -16.85
C ARG A 144 22.22 -17.10 -17.83
#